data_c088e9945dd78f719bc2e116657453e1
#
_entry.id   c088e9945dd78f719bc2e116657453e1
#
_cell.length_a   1.000
_cell.length_b   1.000
_cell.length_c   1.000
_cell.angle_alpha   90.00
_cell.angle_beta   90.00
_cell.angle_gamma   90.00
#
_symmetry.space_group_name_H-M   'P 1'
#
loop_
_entity.id
_entity.type
_entity.pdbx_description
1 polymer ?
#
loop_
_entity_poly.entity_id
_entity_poly.type
_entity_poly.pdbx_seq_one_letter_code
_entity_poly.pdbx_strand_id
1 'polypeptide(L)'
;MSPNPRSILKAIPGARRLSESLDASRHRVTLLTAKRQNYVFTHFLRLPTQFDLLTGPVLEHLGAIDGRALRIALFGCSSGAEPYTIASILAARRPDAAFEIRAFDIEPAMIEKARGATYTREEVFSNKLLPGTFVAATFDARGDAYRVKPALASKVSCALGNALEADRAVEPGSCDLVFAQNFLFHLKPADAAEAFTRMARLMAPRSALFADGMDLGLRERLTRELGLRPLEERIEEIHEEARVERGGSWPLVYWGLEPLRKRHRDWTRRYATVFLRP
;
A
#
# COMPACT_ATOMS: atom_id res chain seq x y z
N MET A 1 23.46 -28.58 -10.07
CA MET A 1 22.59 -27.47 -10.51
C MET A 1 23.49 -26.42 -11.15
N SER A 2 23.42 -26.25 -12.47
CA SER A 2 24.22 -25.25 -13.16
C SER A 2 23.69 -23.85 -12.80
N PRO A 3 24.55 -22.88 -12.47
CA PRO A 3 24.13 -21.52 -12.17
C PRO A 3 23.43 -20.91 -13.40
N ASN A 4 22.31 -20.28 -13.16
CA ASN A 4 21.55 -19.58 -14.20
C ASN A 4 22.46 -18.53 -14.88
N PRO A 5 22.62 -18.52 -16.23
CA PRO A 5 23.49 -17.60 -16.94
C PRO A 5 23.25 -16.11 -16.59
N ARG A 6 22.03 -15.76 -16.17
CA ARG A 6 21.66 -14.40 -15.70
C ARG A 6 22.27 -14.04 -14.35
N SER A 7 22.59 -15.02 -13.47
CA SER A 7 23.23 -14.74 -12.19
C SER A 7 24.72 -14.43 -12.35
N ILE A 8 25.37 -15.03 -13.34
CA ILE A 8 26.81 -14.81 -13.66
C ILE A 8 27.00 -13.41 -14.27
N LEU A 9 26.11 -12.96 -15.17
CA LEU A 9 26.16 -11.62 -15.76
C LEU A 9 26.01 -10.50 -14.72
N LYS A 10 25.24 -10.72 -13.66
CA LYS A 10 25.05 -9.72 -12.58
C LYS A 10 26.31 -9.50 -11.72
N ALA A 11 27.27 -10.41 -11.75
CA ALA A 11 28.52 -10.30 -10.99
C ALA A 11 29.59 -9.41 -11.66
N ILE A 12 29.43 -9.06 -12.93
CA ILE A 12 30.41 -8.26 -13.69
C ILE A 12 30.04 -6.75 -13.59
N PRO A 13 30.94 -5.88 -13.08
CA PRO A 13 30.72 -4.44 -12.98
C PRO A 13 30.35 -3.83 -14.30
N GLY A 14 29.50 -3.40 -14.84
CA GLY A 14 29.10 -2.93 -16.17
C GLY A 14 27.96 -3.76 -16.78
N ALA A 15 28.00 -5.08 -16.69
CA ALA A 15 26.94 -5.95 -17.20
C ALA A 15 25.65 -5.83 -16.35
N ARG A 16 25.77 -5.58 -15.04
CA ARG A 16 24.65 -5.27 -14.17
C ARG A 16 23.91 -4.01 -14.63
N ARG A 17 24.63 -2.97 -15.00
CA ARG A 17 24.06 -1.69 -15.50
C ARG A 17 23.33 -1.86 -16.83
N LEU A 18 23.90 -2.68 -17.71
CA LEU A 18 23.28 -3.00 -19.01
C LEU A 18 21.98 -3.80 -18.80
N SER A 19 22.01 -4.78 -17.90
CA SER A 19 20.84 -5.59 -17.54
C SER A 19 19.71 -4.72 -16.95
N GLU A 20 20.01 -3.83 -16.01
CA GLU A 20 19.03 -2.91 -15.40
C GLU A 20 18.41 -1.97 -16.46
N SER A 21 19.22 -1.46 -17.40
CA SER A 21 18.74 -0.61 -18.50
C SER A 21 17.85 -1.39 -19.47
N LEU A 22 18.21 -2.64 -19.80
CA LEU A 22 17.42 -3.50 -20.66
C LEU A 22 16.09 -3.90 -20.01
N ASP A 23 16.11 -4.25 -18.73
CA ASP A 23 14.90 -4.58 -17.97
C ASP A 23 13.96 -3.37 -17.89
N ALA A 24 14.48 -2.18 -17.66
CA ALA A 24 13.70 -0.93 -17.67
C ALA A 24 13.09 -0.63 -19.04
N SER A 25 13.85 -0.84 -20.13
CA SER A 25 13.36 -0.62 -21.48
C SER A 25 12.29 -1.64 -21.87
N ARG A 26 12.50 -2.92 -21.57
CA ARG A 26 11.51 -3.99 -21.80
C ARG A 26 10.23 -3.74 -21.01
N HIS A 27 10.36 -3.38 -19.76
CA HIS A 27 9.21 -3.07 -18.89
C HIS A 27 8.39 -1.91 -19.47
N ARG A 28 9.05 -0.82 -19.90
CA ARG A 28 8.35 0.32 -20.53
C ARG A 28 7.59 -0.09 -21.79
N VAL A 29 8.22 -0.87 -22.69
CA VAL A 29 7.54 -1.39 -23.90
C VAL A 29 6.35 -2.26 -23.52
N THR A 30 6.51 -3.13 -22.52
CA THR A 30 5.41 -3.99 -22.04
C THR A 30 4.23 -3.15 -21.54
N LEU A 31 4.48 -2.10 -20.76
CA LEU A 31 3.42 -1.23 -20.27
C LEU A 31 2.69 -0.45 -21.37
N LEU A 32 3.40 -0.06 -22.43
CA LEU A 32 2.80 0.65 -23.58
C LEU A 32 1.84 -0.27 -24.39
N THR A 33 2.08 -1.56 -24.38
CA THR A 33 1.28 -2.55 -25.14
C THR A 33 0.26 -3.29 -24.28
N ALA A 34 0.41 -3.26 -22.95
CA ALA A 34 -0.48 -3.96 -22.04
C ALA A 34 -1.83 -3.25 -21.88
N LYS A 35 -2.90 -4.03 -21.86
CA LYS A 35 -4.23 -3.53 -21.48
C LYS A 35 -4.29 -3.39 -19.97
N ARG A 36 -4.78 -2.25 -19.47
CA ARG A 36 -5.12 -2.09 -18.04
C ARG A 36 -6.26 -3.04 -17.72
N GLN A 37 -6.04 -3.88 -16.72
CA GLN A 37 -7.05 -4.83 -16.26
C GLN A 37 -7.47 -4.41 -14.86
N ASN A 38 -8.79 -4.41 -14.61
CA ASN A 38 -9.33 -4.18 -13.28
C ASN A 38 -9.33 -5.52 -12.54
N TYR A 39 -8.37 -5.69 -11.65
CA TYR A 39 -8.35 -6.82 -10.73
C TYR A 39 -8.82 -6.36 -9.36
N VAL A 40 -9.91 -6.92 -8.88
CA VAL A 40 -10.32 -6.81 -7.49
C VAL A 40 -9.55 -7.88 -6.71
N PHE A 41 -8.30 -7.61 -6.40
CA PHE A 41 -7.47 -8.54 -5.65
C PHE A 41 -6.84 -7.83 -4.45
N THR A 42 -7.12 -8.39 -3.28
CA THR A 42 -6.50 -7.94 -2.03
C THR A 42 -6.09 -9.17 -1.22
N HIS A 43 -5.07 -9.03 -0.40
CA HIS A 43 -4.68 -10.04 0.56
C HIS A 43 -4.15 -9.40 1.85
N PHE A 44 -4.16 -10.18 2.92
CA PHE A 44 -3.67 -9.75 4.22
C PHE A 44 -2.15 -9.59 4.23
N LEU A 45 -1.66 -8.62 5.00
CA LEU A 45 -0.25 -8.34 5.25
C LEU A 45 0.56 -8.15 3.96
N ARG A 46 0.04 -7.33 3.05
CA ARG A 46 0.80 -6.87 1.88
C ARG A 46 1.88 -5.92 2.32
N LEU A 47 3.10 -6.04 1.74
CA LEU A 47 4.25 -5.17 2.01
C LEU A 47 4.53 -4.99 3.51
N PRO A 48 4.91 -6.06 4.23
CA PRO A 48 5.10 -6.04 5.68
C PRO A 48 6.07 -4.95 6.17
N THR A 49 7.07 -4.60 5.36
CA THR A 49 8.01 -3.51 5.68
C THR A 49 7.32 -2.15 5.82
N GLN A 50 6.22 -1.88 5.09
CA GLN A 50 5.46 -0.64 5.30
C GLN A 50 4.82 -0.56 6.70
N PHE A 51 4.45 -1.69 7.29
CA PHE A 51 3.90 -1.72 8.66
C PHE A 51 4.98 -1.55 9.72
N ASP A 52 6.23 -1.91 9.42
CA ASP A 52 7.35 -1.54 10.29
C ASP A 52 7.56 -0.02 10.28
N LEU A 53 7.49 0.61 9.09
CA LEU A 53 7.54 2.06 8.99
C LEU A 53 6.34 2.72 9.67
N LEU A 54 5.14 2.17 9.54
CA LEU A 54 3.94 2.66 10.22
C LEU A 54 4.14 2.74 11.73
N THR A 55 4.58 1.63 12.34
CA THR A 55 4.67 1.50 13.81
C THR A 55 5.95 2.06 14.42
N GLY A 56 6.91 2.47 13.62
CA GLY A 56 8.15 3.15 13.98
C GLY A 56 8.15 4.62 13.52
N PRO A 57 8.94 4.96 12.47
CA PRO A 57 9.21 6.35 12.10
C PRO A 57 7.96 7.18 11.74
N VAL A 58 6.88 6.56 11.25
CA VAL A 58 5.63 7.29 10.97
C VAL A 58 4.97 7.74 12.28
N LEU A 59 4.78 6.84 13.26
CA LEU A 59 4.21 7.23 14.55
C LEU A 59 5.12 8.19 15.33
N GLU A 60 6.44 8.08 15.19
CA GLU A 60 7.39 9.05 15.75
C GLU A 60 7.19 10.43 15.09
N HIS A 61 7.00 10.50 13.79
CA HIS A 61 6.71 11.75 13.08
C HIS A 61 5.39 12.38 13.54
N LEU A 62 4.34 11.59 13.75
CA LEU A 62 3.06 12.10 14.29
C LEU A 62 3.23 12.68 15.68
N GLY A 63 4.15 12.16 16.48
CA GLY A 63 4.42 12.60 17.86
C GLY A 63 3.32 12.20 18.85
N ALA A 64 3.23 12.91 19.96
CA ALA A 64 2.20 12.67 20.96
C ALA A 64 0.80 12.91 20.38
N ILE A 65 -0.10 11.95 20.56
CA ILE A 65 -1.49 12.00 20.08
C ILE A 65 -2.44 12.44 21.22
N ASP A 66 -1.92 13.08 22.22
CA ASP A 66 -2.63 13.73 23.35
C ASP A 66 -3.91 12.99 23.82
N GLY A 67 -3.84 11.65 23.95
CA GLY A 67 -4.92 10.80 24.44
C GLY A 67 -6.10 10.57 23.45
N ARG A 68 -6.08 11.17 22.26
CA ARG A 68 -7.09 10.92 21.23
C ARG A 68 -6.77 9.67 20.39
N ALA A 69 -7.75 9.15 19.70
CA ALA A 69 -7.53 8.09 18.72
C ALA A 69 -6.85 8.61 17.44
N LEU A 70 -5.96 7.79 16.85
CA LEU A 70 -5.46 7.98 15.48
C LEU A 70 -6.63 7.88 14.50
N ARG A 71 -6.78 8.86 13.64
CA ARG A 71 -7.81 8.90 12.59
C ARG A 71 -7.20 8.47 11.27
N ILE A 72 -7.67 7.32 10.77
CA ILE A 72 -7.14 6.67 9.59
C ILE A 72 -8.21 6.61 8.51
N ALA A 73 -7.92 7.15 7.32
CA ALA A 73 -8.76 6.99 6.14
C ALA A 73 -8.07 6.07 5.13
N LEU A 74 -8.82 5.14 4.55
CA LEU A 74 -8.34 4.20 3.55
C LEU A 74 -9.31 4.13 2.37
N PHE A 75 -8.80 4.30 1.15
CA PHE A 75 -9.58 4.20 -0.08
C PHE A 75 -9.12 3.01 -0.92
N GLY A 76 -10.08 2.31 -1.54
CA GLY A 76 -9.83 1.07 -2.27
C GLY A 76 -9.66 -0.12 -1.33
N CYS A 77 -10.49 -0.20 -0.28
CA CYS A 77 -10.37 -1.25 0.75
C CYS A 77 -10.74 -2.65 0.27
N SER A 78 -11.38 -2.78 -0.89
CA SER A 78 -11.86 -4.05 -1.41
C SER A 78 -12.60 -4.86 -0.34
N SER A 79 -12.34 -6.15 -0.20
CA SER A 79 -12.97 -7.03 0.79
C SER A 79 -12.51 -6.82 2.24
N GLY A 80 -11.70 -5.78 2.53
CA GLY A 80 -11.30 -5.40 3.89
C GLY A 80 -9.97 -5.99 4.39
N ALA A 81 -9.21 -6.70 3.56
CA ALA A 81 -7.94 -7.30 4.00
C ALA A 81 -6.93 -6.25 4.50
N GLU A 82 -6.84 -5.10 3.84
CA GLU A 82 -5.90 -4.04 4.24
C GLU A 82 -6.32 -3.33 5.54
N PRO A 83 -7.53 -2.81 5.72
CA PRO A 83 -7.90 -2.15 6.98
C PRO A 83 -7.83 -3.08 8.19
N TYR A 84 -8.16 -4.37 8.04
CA TYR A 84 -8.01 -5.32 9.14
C TYR A 84 -6.54 -5.71 9.39
N THR A 85 -5.68 -5.65 8.38
CA THR A 85 -4.23 -5.77 8.58
C THR A 85 -3.71 -4.61 9.41
N ILE A 86 -4.06 -3.37 9.06
CA ILE A 86 -3.66 -2.17 9.80
C ILE A 86 -4.14 -2.27 11.26
N ALA A 87 -5.41 -2.63 11.47
CA ALA A 87 -5.97 -2.79 12.80
C ALA A 87 -5.21 -3.83 13.64
N SER A 88 -4.90 -4.99 13.05
CA SER A 88 -4.16 -6.07 13.72
C SER A 88 -2.74 -5.65 14.08
N ILE A 89 -2.02 -5.00 13.17
CA ILE A 89 -0.65 -4.54 13.38
C ILE A 89 -0.60 -3.44 14.45
N LEU A 90 -1.49 -2.46 14.40
CA LEU A 90 -1.53 -1.40 15.42
C LEU A 90 -1.87 -1.98 16.80
N ALA A 91 -2.89 -2.83 16.89
CA ALA A 91 -3.25 -3.46 18.17
C ALA A 91 -2.14 -4.34 18.76
N ALA A 92 -1.37 -5.02 17.91
CA ALA A 92 -0.29 -5.90 18.37
C ALA A 92 0.99 -5.14 18.75
N ARG A 93 1.35 -4.11 17.99
CA ARG A 93 2.64 -3.41 18.14
C ARG A 93 2.54 -2.11 18.95
N ARG A 94 1.36 -1.54 19.04
CA ARG A 94 1.09 -0.28 19.75
C ARG A 94 -0.22 -0.39 20.55
N PRO A 95 -0.26 -1.30 21.54
CA PRO A 95 -1.46 -1.54 22.35
C PRO A 95 -1.89 -0.31 23.17
N ASP A 96 -0.98 0.66 23.35
CA ASP A 96 -1.19 1.95 23.99
C ASP A 96 -1.90 2.98 23.09
N ALA A 97 -1.90 2.76 21.77
CA ALA A 97 -2.47 3.70 20.81
C ALA A 97 -3.95 3.38 20.52
N ALA A 98 -4.84 4.30 20.84
CA ALA A 98 -6.22 4.25 20.33
C ALA A 98 -6.23 4.61 18.85
N PHE A 99 -7.08 3.96 18.06
CA PHE A 99 -7.24 4.26 16.63
C PHE A 99 -8.64 3.92 16.12
N GLU A 100 -9.02 4.57 15.03
CA GLU A 100 -10.22 4.29 14.25
C GLU A 100 -9.87 4.31 12.76
N ILE A 101 -10.42 3.39 11.98
CA ILE A 101 -10.19 3.24 10.54
C ILE A 101 -11.51 3.41 9.79
N ARG A 102 -11.56 4.38 8.90
CA ARG A 102 -12.66 4.57 7.95
C ARG A 102 -12.18 4.10 6.58
N ALA A 103 -12.72 2.98 6.12
CA ALA A 103 -12.33 2.33 4.88
C ALA A 103 -13.43 2.48 3.82
N PHE A 104 -13.05 2.81 2.59
CA PHE A 104 -13.96 3.10 1.49
C PHE A 104 -13.62 2.27 0.26
N ASP A 105 -14.66 1.81 -0.43
CA ASP A 105 -14.56 1.21 -1.77
C ASP A 105 -15.78 1.60 -2.60
N ILE A 106 -15.65 1.58 -3.93
CA ILE A 106 -16.75 1.86 -4.84
C ILE A 106 -17.64 0.65 -5.11
N GLU A 107 -17.16 -0.56 -4.78
CA GLU A 107 -17.82 -1.82 -5.10
C GLU A 107 -18.70 -2.30 -3.92
N PRO A 108 -20.04 -2.29 -4.05
CA PRO A 108 -20.94 -2.65 -2.96
C PRO A 108 -20.71 -4.06 -2.41
N ALA A 109 -20.44 -5.04 -3.28
CA ALA A 109 -20.21 -6.42 -2.86
C ALA A 109 -18.94 -6.55 -2.00
N MET A 110 -17.90 -5.75 -2.29
CA MET A 110 -16.68 -5.72 -1.50
C MET A 110 -16.91 -5.10 -0.12
N ILE A 111 -17.70 -4.03 -0.06
CA ILE A 111 -18.07 -3.41 1.22
C ILE A 111 -18.89 -4.34 2.10
N GLU A 112 -19.85 -5.08 1.55
CA GLU A 112 -20.61 -6.08 2.30
C GLU A 112 -19.70 -7.20 2.83
N LYS A 113 -18.75 -7.67 2.02
CA LYS A 113 -17.75 -8.64 2.44
C LYS A 113 -16.87 -8.09 3.56
N ALA A 114 -16.37 -6.86 3.41
CA ALA A 114 -15.54 -6.19 4.40
C ALA A 114 -16.28 -6.03 5.74
N ARG A 115 -17.55 -5.60 5.72
CA ARG A 115 -18.40 -5.48 6.92
C ARG A 115 -18.63 -6.82 7.60
N GLY A 116 -18.80 -7.88 6.81
CA GLY A 116 -18.97 -9.25 7.34
C GLY A 116 -17.74 -9.76 8.09
N ALA A 117 -16.56 -9.19 7.82
CA ALA A 117 -15.29 -9.49 8.48
C ALA A 117 -15.00 -11.00 8.60
N THR A 118 -15.47 -11.78 7.62
CA THR A 118 -15.37 -13.24 7.61
C THR A 118 -14.82 -13.71 6.27
N TYR A 119 -13.81 -14.54 6.32
CA TYR A 119 -13.02 -14.97 5.17
C TYR A 119 -12.89 -16.49 5.13
N THR A 120 -12.73 -17.04 3.94
CA THR A 120 -12.39 -18.45 3.76
C THR A 120 -10.88 -18.65 4.05
N ARG A 121 -10.50 -19.93 4.25
CA ARG A 121 -9.09 -20.30 4.36
C ARG A 121 -8.28 -19.83 3.15
N GLU A 122 -8.82 -19.97 1.93
CA GLU A 122 -8.16 -19.55 0.70
C GLU A 122 -7.92 -18.04 0.65
N GLU A 123 -8.91 -17.23 1.07
CA GLU A 123 -8.77 -15.76 1.14
C GLU A 123 -7.71 -15.33 2.15
N VAL A 124 -7.69 -15.93 3.33
CA VAL A 124 -6.69 -15.61 4.37
C VAL A 124 -5.29 -15.99 3.91
N PHE A 125 -5.10 -17.20 3.39
CA PHE A 125 -3.80 -17.73 2.99
C PHE A 125 -3.46 -17.48 1.51
N SER A 126 -4.16 -16.56 0.83
CA SER A 126 -3.77 -16.10 -0.50
C SER A 126 -2.36 -15.49 -0.52
N ASN A 127 -1.95 -14.84 0.58
CA ASN A 127 -0.55 -14.54 0.85
C ASN A 127 0.12 -15.76 1.47
N LYS A 128 0.91 -16.50 0.68
CA LYS A 128 1.61 -17.71 1.12
C LYS A 128 2.66 -17.46 2.21
N LEU A 129 3.06 -16.21 2.41
CA LEU A 129 4.06 -15.80 3.41
C LEU A 129 3.42 -15.27 4.70
N LEU A 130 2.09 -15.42 4.85
CA LEU A 130 1.38 -14.91 6.02
C LEU A 130 1.82 -15.66 7.30
N PRO A 131 2.39 -14.96 8.30
CA PRO A 131 2.83 -15.60 9.54
C PRO A 131 1.66 -16.15 10.36
N GLY A 132 1.82 -17.33 10.94
CA GLY A 132 0.81 -17.91 11.83
C GLY A 132 0.51 -17.03 13.06
N THR A 133 1.49 -16.27 13.54
CA THR A 133 1.31 -15.29 14.61
C THR A 133 0.36 -14.16 14.21
N PHE A 134 0.42 -13.68 12.97
CA PHE A 134 -0.53 -12.71 12.44
C PHE A 134 -1.94 -13.29 12.37
N VAL A 135 -2.08 -14.53 11.86
CA VAL A 135 -3.38 -15.21 11.78
C VAL A 135 -4.00 -15.35 13.17
N ALA A 136 -3.23 -15.82 14.16
CA ALA A 136 -3.69 -16.00 15.54
C ALA A 136 -4.03 -14.65 16.22
N ALA A 137 -3.34 -13.58 15.88
CA ALA A 137 -3.63 -12.24 16.41
C ALA A 137 -4.91 -11.64 15.79
N THR A 138 -5.19 -11.95 14.51
CA THR A 138 -6.23 -11.29 13.72
C THR A 138 -7.56 -12.00 13.72
N PHE A 139 -7.56 -13.35 13.72
CA PHE A 139 -8.75 -14.15 13.45
C PHE A 139 -9.11 -15.09 14.59
N ASP A 140 -10.42 -15.34 14.71
CA ASP A 140 -10.99 -16.50 15.35
C ASP A 140 -11.37 -17.51 14.25
N ALA A 141 -10.69 -18.66 14.22
CA ALA A 141 -10.93 -19.70 13.23
C ALA A 141 -12.02 -20.67 13.71
N ARG A 142 -13.00 -20.99 12.84
CA ARG A 142 -14.04 -22.01 13.05
C ARG A 142 -14.19 -22.84 11.77
N GLY A 143 -13.59 -24.02 11.74
CA GLY A 143 -13.50 -24.81 10.51
C GLY A 143 -12.75 -24.04 9.41
N ASP A 144 -13.35 -23.87 8.26
CA ASP A 144 -12.77 -23.12 7.13
C ASP A 144 -13.09 -21.62 7.16
N ALA A 145 -13.83 -21.15 8.16
CA ALA A 145 -14.16 -19.74 8.31
C ALA A 145 -13.20 -19.06 9.30
N TYR A 146 -12.69 -17.91 8.89
CA TYR A 146 -11.80 -17.03 9.65
C TYR A 146 -12.50 -15.70 9.87
N ARG A 147 -12.98 -15.47 11.08
CA ARG A 147 -13.63 -14.22 11.45
C ARG A 147 -12.62 -13.29 12.12
N VAL A 148 -12.56 -12.04 11.67
CA VAL A 148 -11.75 -11.01 12.34
C VAL A 148 -12.24 -10.87 13.79
N LYS A 149 -11.31 -10.81 14.74
CA LYS A 149 -11.65 -10.69 16.17
C LYS A 149 -12.50 -9.44 16.42
N PRO A 150 -13.55 -9.52 17.23
CA PRO A 150 -14.46 -8.40 17.48
C PRO A 150 -13.76 -7.12 17.94
N ALA A 151 -12.69 -7.25 18.74
CA ALA A 151 -11.90 -6.12 19.22
C ALA A 151 -11.20 -5.35 18.09
N LEU A 152 -10.83 -6.02 16.99
CA LEU A 152 -10.27 -5.40 15.80
C LEU A 152 -11.37 -4.89 14.87
N ALA A 153 -12.42 -5.71 14.65
CA ALA A 153 -13.53 -5.36 13.78
C ALA A 153 -14.23 -4.06 14.22
N SER A 154 -14.37 -3.86 15.53
CA SER A 154 -14.97 -2.63 16.09
C SER A 154 -14.17 -1.34 15.83
N LYS A 155 -12.91 -1.44 15.41
CA LYS A 155 -12.05 -0.30 15.07
C LYS A 155 -12.13 0.10 13.60
N VAL A 156 -12.83 -0.70 12.77
CA VAL A 156 -12.90 -0.53 11.32
C VAL A 156 -14.35 -0.30 10.90
N SER A 157 -14.61 0.79 10.22
CA SER A 157 -15.88 1.08 9.55
C SER A 157 -15.68 1.04 8.04
N CYS A 158 -16.49 0.25 7.32
CA CYS A 158 -16.45 0.14 5.87
C CYS A 158 -17.69 0.80 5.25
N ALA A 159 -17.49 1.66 4.25
CA ALA A 159 -18.57 2.38 3.58
C ALA A 159 -18.33 2.50 2.08
N LEU A 160 -19.41 2.61 1.31
CA LEU A 160 -19.30 3.00 -0.09
C LEU A 160 -18.69 4.40 -0.17
N GLY A 161 -17.71 4.58 -1.04
CA GLY A 161 -17.06 5.86 -1.24
C GLY A 161 -16.14 5.85 -2.43
N ASN A 162 -16.13 6.97 -3.15
CA ASN A 162 -15.28 7.19 -4.32
C ASN A 162 -14.09 8.08 -3.94
N ALA A 163 -12.88 7.65 -4.27
CA ALA A 163 -11.67 8.45 -4.03
C ALA A 163 -11.68 9.81 -4.75
N LEU A 164 -12.44 9.94 -5.84
CA LEU A 164 -12.71 11.22 -6.52
C LEU A 164 -13.60 12.17 -5.69
N GLU A 165 -14.15 11.70 -4.59
CA GLU A 165 -14.99 12.48 -3.66
C GLU A 165 -14.48 12.35 -2.21
N ALA A 166 -13.20 12.02 -2.04
CA ALA A 166 -12.60 11.72 -0.73
C ALA A 166 -12.83 12.87 0.28
N ASP A 167 -12.65 14.11 -0.14
CA ASP A 167 -12.83 15.33 0.66
C ASP A 167 -14.30 15.68 0.96
N ARG A 168 -15.26 14.93 0.41
CA ARG A 168 -16.68 14.95 0.81
C ARG A 168 -17.03 13.84 1.79
N ALA A 169 -16.36 12.68 1.66
CA ALA A 169 -16.59 11.53 2.54
C ALA A 169 -15.91 11.68 3.91
N VAL A 170 -14.77 12.38 3.93
CA VAL A 170 -13.95 12.63 5.13
C VAL A 170 -13.58 14.10 5.17
N GLU A 171 -13.63 14.70 6.35
CA GLU A 171 -13.30 16.11 6.55
C GLU A 171 -11.82 16.39 6.18
N PRO A 172 -11.55 17.40 5.34
CA PRO A 172 -10.18 17.81 5.03
C PRO A 172 -9.38 18.18 6.29
N GLY A 173 -8.10 17.81 6.31
CA GLY A 173 -7.20 18.08 7.43
C GLY A 173 -7.49 17.28 8.70
N SER A 174 -8.34 16.24 8.62
CA SER A 174 -8.75 15.50 9.81
C SER A 174 -8.01 14.18 10.05
N CYS A 175 -7.25 13.67 9.07
CA CYS A 175 -6.65 12.34 9.16
C CYS A 175 -5.16 12.39 9.54
N ASP A 176 -4.77 11.56 10.48
CA ASP A 176 -3.37 11.33 10.84
C ASP A 176 -2.67 10.42 9.83
N LEU A 177 -3.41 9.44 9.30
CA LEU A 177 -2.94 8.50 8.30
C LEU A 177 -3.94 8.39 7.15
N VAL A 178 -3.44 8.41 5.92
CA VAL A 178 -4.24 8.18 4.70
C VAL A 178 -3.61 7.06 3.89
N PHE A 179 -4.42 6.10 3.45
CA PHE A 179 -3.98 4.97 2.64
C PHE A 179 -4.64 5.00 1.27
N ALA A 180 -3.82 4.90 0.24
CA ALA A 180 -4.19 4.87 -1.17
C ALA A 180 -3.35 3.82 -1.89
N GLN A 181 -3.63 2.54 -1.64
CA GLN A 181 -2.79 1.46 -2.11
C GLN A 181 -3.46 0.59 -3.17
N ASN A 182 -2.73 0.32 -4.23
CA ASN A 182 -3.06 -0.67 -5.27
C ASN A 182 -4.39 -0.48 -6.01
N PHE A 183 -4.91 0.73 -6.14
CA PHE A 183 -6.11 0.99 -6.94
C PHE A 183 -5.95 2.18 -7.92
N LEU A 184 -5.09 3.15 -7.65
CA LEU A 184 -4.95 4.35 -8.47
C LEU A 184 -4.49 4.05 -9.91
N PHE A 185 -3.79 2.94 -10.13
CA PHE A 185 -3.37 2.52 -11.48
C PHE A 185 -4.54 2.02 -12.35
N HIS A 186 -5.71 1.77 -11.76
CA HIS A 186 -6.93 1.44 -12.52
C HIS A 186 -7.57 2.68 -13.13
N LEU A 187 -7.32 3.85 -12.56
CA LEU A 187 -7.87 5.11 -13.02
C LEU A 187 -7.08 5.67 -14.22
N LYS A 188 -7.74 6.51 -15.03
CA LYS A 188 -7.02 7.33 -16.01
C LYS A 188 -6.08 8.28 -15.29
N PRO A 189 -4.96 8.71 -15.90
CA PRO A 189 -3.98 9.57 -15.23
C PRO A 189 -4.55 10.86 -14.62
N ALA A 190 -5.53 11.49 -15.28
CA ALA A 190 -6.20 12.68 -14.76
C ALA A 190 -7.03 12.39 -13.51
N ASP A 191 -7.83 11.31 -13.55
CA ASP A 191 -8.68 10.88 -12.43
C ASP A 191 -7.81 10.40 -11.26
N ALA A 192 -6.70 9.69 -11.54
CA ALA A 192 -5.73 9.28 -10.51
C ALA A 192 -5.07 10.49 -9.83
N ALA A 193 -4.74 11.54 -10.59
CA ALA A 193 -4.19 12.77 -10.05
C ALA A 193 -5.21 13.50 -9.16
N GLU A 194 -6.46 13.59 -9.61
CA GLU A 194 -7.54 14.20 -8.83
C GLU A 194 -7.80 13.42 -7.53
N ALA A 195 -7.99 12.10 -7.61
CA ALA A 195 -8.22 11.26 -6.45
C ALA A 195 -7.06 11.39 -5.43
N PHE A 196 -5.81 11.30 -5.89
CA PHE A 196 -4.63 11.48 -5.05
C PHE A 196 -4.62 12.84 -4.34
N THR A 197 -4.91 13.91 -5.08
CA THR A 197 -4.93 15.27 -4.53
C THR A 197 -6.03 15.44 -3.48
N ARG A 198 -7.23 14.89 -3.74
CA ARG A 198 -8.34 14.93 -2.77
C ARG A 198 -8.03 14.13 -1.51
N MET A 199 -7.46 12.94 -1.64
CA MET A 199 -7.00 12.14 -0.49
C MET A 199 -5.90 12.85 0.29
N ALA A 200 -4.96 13.50 -0.38
CA ALA A 200 -3.93 14.29 0.30
C ALA A 200 -4.50 15.48 1.09
N ARG A 201 -5.64 16.05 0.68
CA ARG A 201 -6.31 17.11 1.46
C ARG A 201 -6.85 16.63 2.81
N LEU A 202 -7.08 15.32 2.97
CA LEU A 202 -7.54 14.74 4.23
C LEU A 202 -6.47 14.78 5.32
N MET A 203 -5.20 14.85 4.93
CA MET A 203 -4.05 14.81 5.82
C MET A 203 -4.02 16.01 6.77
N ALA A 204 -3.97 15.75 8.06
CA ALA A 204 -3.70 16.73 9.10
C ALA A 204 -2.24 17.24 9.03
N PRO A 205 -1.87 18.33 9.71
CA PRO A 205 -0.47 18.61 10.01
C PRO A 205 0.20 17.42 10.72
N ARG A 206 1.47 17.16 10.43
CA ARG A 206 2.24 16.03 10.99
C ARG A 206 1.54 14.68 10.77
N SER A 207 1.23 14.36 9.53
CA SER A 207 0.50 13.17 9.12
C SER A 207 1.28 12.38 8.07
N ALA A 208 0.79 11.18 7.70
CA ALA A 208 1.42 10.37 6.67
C ALA A 208 0.42 9.84 5.64
N LEU A 209 0.87 9.77 4.38
CA LEU A 209 0.18 9.16 3.25
C LEU A 209 0.94 7.91 2.80
N PHE A 210 0.26 6.77 2.80
CA PHE A 210 0.73 5.52 2.21
C PHE A 210 0.13 5.42 0.80
N ALA A 211 0.99 5.47 -0.23
CA ALA A 211 0.56 5.48 -1.62
C ALA A 211 1.40 4.54 -2.47
N ASP A 212 0.81 3.44 -2.88
CA ASP A 212 1.39 2.48 -3.82
C ASP A 212 0.40 2.17 -4.94
N GLY A 213 0.86 1.51 -6.00
CA GLY A 213 0.00 1.12 -7.10
C GLY A 213 -0.55 2.29 -7.90
N MET A 214 0.29 3.24 -8.26
CA MET A 214 0.00 4.30 -9.22
C MET A 214 1.21 4.56 -10.13
N ASP A 215 1.00 5.26 -11.22
CA ASP A 215 2.11 5.69 -12.09
C ASP A 215 3.16 6.47 -11.29
N LEU A 216 4.43 6.01 -11.39
CA LEU A 216 5.52 6.53 -10.56
C LEU A 216 5.88 7.98 -10.91
N GLY A 217 5.79 8.37 -12.20
CA GLY A 217 6.04 9.75 -12.60
C GLY A 217 4.95 10.70 -12.10
N LEU A 218 3.70 10.22 -12.11
CA LEU A 218 2.57 10.96 -11.57
C LEU A 218 2.71 11.14 -10.05
N ARG A 219 3.03 10.08 -9.31
CA ARG A 219 3.26 10.11 -7.86
C ARG A 219 4.40 11.06 -7.49
N GLU A 220 5.53 10.96 -8.18
CA GLU A 220 6.69 11.83 -7.97
C GLU A 220 6.33 13.31 -8.15
N ARG A 221 5.58 13.65 -9.20
CA ARG A 221 5.12 15.01 -9.48
C ARG A 221 4.16 15.51 -8.40
N LEU A 222 3.09 14.75 -8.11
CA LEU A 222 2.05 15.17 -7.16
C LEU A 222 2.58 15.31 -5.73
N THR A 223 3.43 14.40 -5.27
CA THR A 223 4.02 14.50 -3.92
C THR A 223 4.94 15.72 -3.78
N ARG A 224 5.61 16.13 -4.88
CA ARG A 224 6.41 17.36 -4.91
C ARG A 224 5.51 18.61 -4.89
N GLU A 225 4.50 18.66 -5.73
CA GLU A 225 3.54 19.77 -5.82
C GLU A 225 2.78 20.00 -4.49
N LEU A 226 2.47 18.92 -3.78
CA LEU A 226 1.77 18.95 -2.49
C LEU A 226 2.70 19.15 -1.29
N GLY A 227 4.01 19.33 -1.50
CA GLY A 227 4.98 19.53 -0.42
C GLY A 227 5.18 18.31 0.49
N LEU A 228 4.79 17.12 0.05
CA LEU A 228 4.95 15.89 0.84
C LEU A 228 6.41 15.42 0.78
N ARG A 229 6.97 15.04 1.93
CA ARG A 229 8.34 14.54 2.06
C ARG A 229 8.33 13.01 1.98
N PRO A 230 9.14 12.37 1.11
CA PRO A 230 9.25 10.91 1.12
C PRO A 230 9.89 10.42 2.42
N LEU A 231 9.40 9.33 2.96
CA LEU A 231 10.09 8.55 3.97
C LEU A 231 11.10 7.66 3.25
N GLU A 232 12.40 7.88 3.51
CA GLU A 232 13.47 7.30 2.69
C GLU A 232 13.94 5.94 3.19
N GLU A 233 13.56 5.60 4.42
CA GLU A 233 13.91 4.34 5.05
C GLU A 233 13.30 3.15 4.33
N ARG A 234 14.07 2.11 4.13
CA ARG A 234 13.68 0.79 3.63
C ARG A 234 12.97 0.78 2.26
N ILE A 235 13.16 1.82 1.43
CA ILE A 235 12.56 1.91 0.07
C ILE A 235 12.90 0.65 -0.77
N GLU A 236 14.14 0.18 -0.71
CA GLU A 236 14.58 -0.97 -1.51
C GLU A 236 13.92 -2.27 -1.07
N GLU A 237 13.70 -2.44 0.22
CA GLU A 237 13.03 -3.62 0.77
C GLU A 237 11.55 -3.65 0.36
N ILE A 238 10.84 -2.52 0.51
CA ILE A 238 9.44 -2.39 0.08
C ILE A 238 9.32 -2.62 -1.43
N HIS A 239 10.24 -2.06 -2.21
CA HIS A 239 10.28 -2.27 -3.65
C HIS A 239 10.51 -3.75 -4.02
N GLU A 240 11.39 -4.44 -3.29
CA GLU A 240 11.64 -5.86 -3.51
C GLU A 240 10.44 -6.72 -3.11
N GLU A 241 9.78 -6.42 -1.98
CA GLU A 241 8.54 -7.09 -1.55
C GLU A 241 7.45 -6.93 -2.64
N ALA A 242 7.24 -5.72 -3.15
CA ALA A 242 6.28 -5.44 -4.20
C ALA A 242 6.62 -6.20 -5.51
N ARG A 243 7.90 -6.32 -5.85
CA ARG A 243 8.37 -7.07 -7.02
C ARG A 243 8.11 -8.59 -6.87
N VAL A 244 8.44 -9.14 -5.71
CA VAL A 244 8.25 -10.58 -5.40
C VAL A 244 6.77 -10.94 -5.41
N GLU A 245 5.93 -10.13 -4.80
CA GLU A 245 4.46 -10.30 -4.80
C GLU A 245 3.90 -10.41 -6.22
N ARG A 246 4.48 -9.71 -7.19
CA ARG A 246 4.03 -9.70 -8.59
C ARG A 246 4.76 -10.69 -9.49
N GLY A 247 5.37 -11.73 -8.91
CA GLY A 247 6.04 -12.81 -9.64
C GLY A 247 7.54 -12.63 -9.84
N GLY A 248 8.13 -11.56 -9.33
CA GLY A 248 9.57 -11.41 -9.15
C GLY A 248 10.43 -11.18 -10.40
N SER A 249 9.88 -11.24 -11.60
CA SER A 249 10.64 -11.13 -12.86
C SER A 249 10.19 -9.95 -13.70
N TRP A 250 11.17 -9.18 -14.20
CA TRP A 250 10.92 -8.13 -15.18
C TRP A 250 10.81 -8.72 -16.61
N PRO A 251 9.93 -8.18 -17.48
CA PRO A 251 9.01 -7.07 -17.25
C PRO A 251 7.75 -7.51 -16.48
N LEU A 252 7.14 -6.57 -15.75
CA LEU A 252 5.84 -6.74 -15.10
C LEU A 252 4.76 -5.98 -15.86
N VAL A 253 3.57 -6.55 -15.96
CA VAL A 253 2.37 -5.86 -16.48
C VAL A 253 1.69 -5.12 -15.32
N TYR A 254 2.39 -4.11 -14.80
CA TYR A 254 1.93 -3.34 -13.65
C TYR A 254 2.52 -1.94 -13.62
N TRP A 255 1.67 -0.92 -13.54
CA TRP A 255 2.07 0.49 -13.68
C TRP A 255 2.63 1.11 -12.39
N GLY A 256 2.39 0.50 -11.26
CA GLY A 256 2.84 0.99 -9.95
C GLY A 256 4.27 0.60 -9.58
N LEU A 257 4.99 -0.10 -10.44
CA LEU A 257 6.34 -0.57 -10.16
C LEU A 257 7.21 -0.57 -11.43
N GLU A 258 8.47 -0.21 -11.29
CA GLU A 258 9.49 -0.32 -12.37
C GLU A 258 10.83 -0.76 -11.78
N PRO A 259 11.79 -1.26 -12.59
CA PRO A 259 13.14 -1.54 -12.10
C PRO A 259 13.75 -0.33 -11.39
N LEU A 260 14.26 -0.55 -10.17
CA LEU A 260 14.81 0.51 -9.32
C LEU A 260 16.05 1.15 -9.97
N ARG A 261 16.05 2.47 -10.07
CA ARG A 261 17.12 3.27 -10.69
C ARG A 261 17.60 4.37 -9.74
N LYS A 262 18.58 4.07 -8.91
CA LYS A 262 19.18 5.02 -7.93
C LYS A 262 19.84 6.24 -8.56
N ARG A 263 20.07 6.21 -9.89
CA ARG A 263 20.61 7.36 -10.64
C ARG A 263 19.54 8.38 -11.02
N HIS A 264 18.26 8.07 -10.86
CA HIS A 264 17.21 9.04 -11.04
C HIS A 264 17.42 10.18 -10.04
N ARG A 265 17.31 11.44 -10.49
CA ARG A 265 17.65 12.62 -9.67
C ARG A 265 16.92 12.65 -8.31
N ASP A 266 15.66 12.23 -8.31
CA ASP A 266 14.80 12.19 -7.10
C ASP A 266 14.31 10.74 -6.87
N TRP A 267 15.25 9.79 -6.83
CA TRP A 267 14.93 8.38 -6.76
C TRP A 267 14.20 8.01 -5.46
N THR A 268 14.51 8.67 -4.35
CA THR A 268 13.84 8.40 -3.07
C THR A 268 12.38 8.78 -3.18
N ARG A 269 12.03 9.94 -3.69
CA ARG A 269 10.63 10.34 -3.93
C ARG A 269 9.93 9.45 -4.94
N ARG A 270 10.63 9.05 -6.00
CA ARG A 270 10.06 8.19 -7.06
C ARG A 270 9.66 6.83 -6.54
N TYR A 271 10.48 6.21 -5.69
CA TYR A 271 10.27 4.84 -5.23
C TYR A 271 9.70 4.72 -3.81
N ALA A 272 9.67 5.80 -3.03
CA ALA A 272 8.98 5.80 -1.74
C ALA A 272 7.49 5.52 -1.92
N THR A 273 6.91 4.82 -0.95
CA THR A 273 5.48 4.53 -0.86
C THR A 273 4.85 5.16 0.38
N VAL A 274 5.65 5.78 1.23
CA VAL A 274 5.21 6.52 2.41
C VAL A 274 5.69 7.96 2.31
N PHE A 275 4.78 8.90 2.52
CA PHE A 275 5.04 10.33 2.41
C PHE A 275 4.53 11.06 3.66
N LEU A 276 5.33 11.95 4.18
CA LEU A 276 5.05 12.70 5.40
C LEU A 276 4.61 14.13 5.05
N ARG A 277 3.59 14.63 5.72
CA ARG A 277 3.24 16.04 5.77
C ARG A 277 3.89 16.64 7.02
N PRO A 278 4.66 17.74 6.88
CA PRO A 278 5.20 18.46 8.03
C PRO A 278 4.15 18.99 9.01
#